data_4fc286aa7791ea7a04ae89dfd0c4f990
#
_entry.id   4fc286aa7791ea7a04ae89dfd0c4f990
#
_cell.length_a   1.000
_cell.length_b   1.000
_cell.length_c   1.000
_cell.angle_alpha   90.00
_cell.angle_beta   90.00
_cell.angle_gamma   90.00
#
_symmetry.space_group_name_H-M   'P 1'
#
loop_
_entity.id
_entity.type
_entity.pdbx_description
1 polymer ?
#
loop_
_entity_poly.entity_id
_entity_poly.type
_entity_poly.pdbx_seq_one_letter_code
_entity_poly.pdbx_strand_id
1 'polypeptide(L)'
;MKKLFWGLTLFVALGWALPASAALSFTMDTKFFTPPPGMATIGDSHGDIALTPKGEIYVSVQGGEHPGIQVYGAQGKYLRNVPGAPPDLHGFIIARAPDRKFYIYGVSRLAQQIVQMTLDGKHMLTIPASAIPDQYKKKEAQAINLTGIAVAPNGDIYVTDGYGLDYIHHFDKTGRYLGTFGGKAEPYAFDTCHKLAIDTRFTPLRLLCTDRKHNRLVHMGLDGHVIGVFAQNLRLPSALSIHGDELAVAELEGRVTILDRDGKVLTSVGTNDNKDEVHTNKTPPQVWKPDRFYAPHGLVYDPAGNLYVTEFNQYGRVTFLKRQ
;
A
#
# COMPACT_ATOMS: atom_id res chain seq x y z
N MET A 1 26.01 -53.11 -60.41
CA MET A 1 26.45 -51.83 -59.80
C MET A 1 25.22 -50.96 -59.66
N LYS A 2 24.66 -50.88 -58.40
CA LYS A 2 23.51 -49.99 -58.05
C LYS A 2 24.05 -48.84 -57.22
N LYS A 3 23.94 -47.61 -57.76
CA LYS A 3 24.33 -46.39 -57.13
C LYS A 3 23.19 -45.95 -56.17
N LEU A 4 23.47 -45.88 -54.87
CA LEU A 4 22.57 -45.35 -53.85
C LEU A 4 22.76 -43.80 -53.79
N PHE A 5 21.69 -43.04 -54.12
CA PHE A 5 21.65 -41.59 -53.85
C PHE A 5 21.10 -41.33 -52.47
N TRP A 6 21.91 -40.68 -51.61
CA TRP A 6 21.47 -40.14 -50.31
C TRP A 6 21.01 -38.71 -50.55
N GLY A 7 19.71 -38.48 -50.37
CA GLY A 7 19.15 -37.12 -50.35
C GLY A 7 19.33 -36.52 -48.93
N LEU A 8 20.04 -35.42 -48.85
CA LEU A 8 20.22 -34.62 -47.63
C LEU A 8 19.02 -33.67 -47.51
N THR A 9 18.10 -33.94 -46.59
CA THR A 9 16.97 -33.05 -46.31
C THR A 9 17.41 -32.00 -45.29
N LEU A 10 17.54 -30.75 -45.70
CA LEU A 10 17.88 -29.62 -44.87
C LEU A 10 16.61 -29.15 -44.11
N PHE A 11 16.54 -29.40 -42.82
CA PHE A 11 15.50 -28.80 -41.95
C PHE A 11 15.89 -27.37 -41.61
N VAL A 12 15.21 -26.39 -42.22
CA VAL A 12 15.28 -24.99 -41.82
C VAL A 12 14.36 -24.80 -40.61
N ALA A 13 14.93 -24.71 -39.38
CA ALA A 13 14.18 -24.33 -38.21
C ALA A 13 13.87 -22.82 -38.28
N LEU A 14 12.63 -22.47 -38.63
CA LEU A 14 12.13 -21.11 -38.42
C LEU A 14 12.00 -20.86 -36.90
N GLY A 15 12.99 -20.21 -36.32
CA GLY A 15 12.92 -19.67 -34.98
C GLY A 15 11.88 -18.52 -34.93
N TRP A 16 10.74 -18.76 -34.33
CA TRP A 16 9.80 -17.69 -33.99
C TRP A 16 10.42 -16.88 -32.88
N ALA A 17 10.94 -15.69 -33.18
CA ALA A 17 11.30 -14.69 -32.18
C ALA A 17 9.99 -14.21 -31.54
N LEU A 18 9.78 -14.55 -30.30
CA LEU A 18 8.71 -13.92 -29.47
C LEU A 18 8.98 -12.41 -29.47
N PRO A 19 7.95 -11.57 -29.69
CA PRO A 19 8.13 -10.14 -29.58
C PRO A 19 8.63 -9.82 -28.16
N ALA A 20 9.71 -9.04 -28.06
CA ALA A 20 10.16 -8.53 -26.78
C ALA A 20 8.98 -7.77 -26.14
N SER A 21 8.54 -8.22 -24.97
CA SER A 21 7.54 -7.48 -24.19
C SER A 21 8.07 -6.06 -23.98
N ALA A 22 7.26 -5.05 -24.33
CA ALA A 22 7.63 -3.67 -24.05
C ALA A 22 7.93 -3.52 -22.55
N ALA A 23 9.04 -2.86 -22.22
CA ALA A 23 9.42 -2.65 -20.83
C ALA A 23 8.32 -1.85 -20.13
N LEU A 24 7.91 -2.30 -18.93
CA LEU A 24 6.92 -1.63 -18.11
C LEU A 24 7.38 -0.20 -17.77
N SER A 25 6.59 0.80 -18.18
CA SER A 25 6.91 2.20 -17.93
C SER A 25 5.68 3.01 -17.55
N PHE A 26 5.91 4.17 -16.91
CA PHE A 26 4.86 5.06 -16.42
C PHE A 26 5.21 6.52 -16.72
N THR A 27 4.20 7.32 -17.04
CA THR A 27 4.29 8.78 -17.09
C THR A 27 3.75 9.35 -15.80
N MET A 28 4.51 10.27 -15.17
CA MET A 28 4.11 10.93 -13.91
C MET A 28 3.28 12.18 -14.21
N ASP A 29 2.09 12.28 -13.62
CA ASP A 29 1.28 13.50 -13.58
C ASP A 29 1.10 13.97 -12.13
N THR A 30 1.85 14.99 -11.75
CA THR A 30 1.82 15.60 -10.40
C THR A 30 0.74 16.67 -10.26
N LYS A 31 -0.01 16.97 -11.33
CA LYS A 31 -1.09 17.98 -11.37
C LYS A 31 -2.47 17.34 -11.56
N PHE A 32 -2.54 16.02 -11.54
CA PHE A 32 -3.79 15.29 -11.75
C PHE A 32 -4.86 15.63 -10.71
N PHE A 33 -4.47 15.85 -9.45
CA PHE A 33 -5.40 16.15 -8.36
C PHE A 33 -5.67 17.65 -8.26
N THR A 34 -6.96 18.02 -8.26
CA THR A 34 -7.42 19.38 -7.95
C THR A 34 -7.78 19.47 -6.48
N PRO A 35 -7.10 20.29 -5.68
CA PRO A 35 -7.39 20.44 -4.25
C PRO A 35 -8.85 20.90 -3.98
N PRO A 36 -9.32 20.78 -2.72
CA PRO A 36 -10.60 21.35 -2.30
C PRO A 36 -10.69 22.85 -2.64
N PRO A 37 -11.90 23.39 -2.87
CA PRO A 37 -12.08 24.81 -3.18
C PRO A 37 -11.44 25.73 -2.14
N GLY A 38 -10.70 26.74 -2.62
CA GLY A 38 -9.98 27.68 -1.75
C GLY A 38 -8.61 27.22 -1.27
N MET A 39 -8.24 25.97 -1.49
CA MET A 39 -6.95 25.42 -1.05
C MET A 39 -5.93 25.38 -2.20
N ALA A 40 -4.67 25.70 -1.89
CA ALA A 40 -3.56 25.55 -2.84
C ALA A 40 -3.05 24.10 -2.94
N THR A 41 -3.28 23.30 -1.94
CA THR A 41 -2.86 21.89 -1.82
C THR A 41 -3.94 21.07 -1.11
N ILE A 42 -3.79 19.75 -1.08
CA ILE A 42 -4.78 18.88 -0.43
C ILE A 42 -4.74 18.91 1.10
N GLY A 43 -3.65 19.40 1.71
CA GLY A 43 -3.39 19.38 3.16
C GLY A 43 -2.43 18.29 3.58
N ASP A 44 -2.08 18.25 4.87
CA ASP A 44 -1.10 17.30 5.40
C ASP A 44 -1.50 15.84 5.10
N SER A 45 -0.68 15.15 4.32
CA SER A 45 -0.89 13.76 3.96
C SER A 45 0.20 12.87 4.58
N HIS A 46 -0.23 12.03 5.52
CA HIS A 46 0.57 11.00 6.16
C HIS A 46 -0.24 9.70 6.25
N GLY A 47 -1.07 9.49 5.26
CA GLY A 47 -1.97 8.35 5.21
C GLY A 47 -1.94 7.63 3.86
N ASP A 48 -2.96 6.84 3.67
CA ASP A 48 -3.13 6.00 2.51
C ASP A 48 -4.04 6.63 1.45
N ILE A 49 -4.15 5.90 0.35
CA ILE A 49 -5.03 6.15 -0.77
C ILE A 49 -5.72 4.84 -1.16
N ALA A 50 -7.01 4.89 -1.48
CA ALA A 50 -7.78 3.74 -1.90
C ALA A 50 -8.75 4.09 -3.02
N LEU A 51 -9.16 3.08 -3.79
CA LEU A 51 -10.09 3.23 -4.92
C LEU A 51 -11.37 2.44 -4.66
N THR A 52 -12.49 3.03 -5.05
CA THR A 52 -13.75 2.29 -5.16
C THR A 52 -13.84 1.60 -6.52
N PRO A 53 -14.68 0.55 -6.67
CA PRO A 53 -14.94 -0.07 -7.98
C PRO A 53 -15.53 0.88 -9.02
N LYS A 54 -16.08 2.03 -8.59
CA LYS A 54 -16.62 3.07 -9.47
C LYS A 54 -15.57 4.11 -9.89
N GLY A 55 -14.31 3.97 -9.44
CA GLY A 55 -13.21 4.87 -9.76
C GLY A 55 -13.14 6.14 -8.91
N GLU A 56 -13.92 6.26 -7.83
CA GLU A 56 -13.69 7.33 -6.85
C GLU A 56 -12.39 7.03 -6.07
N ILE A 57 -11.59 8.07 -5.85
CA ILE A 57 -10.30 8.02 -5.19
C ILE A 57 -10.45 8.63 -3.79
N TYR A 58 -10.12 7.86 -2.77
CA TYR A 58 -10.18 8.25 -1.35
C TYR A 58 -8.76 8.48 -0.84
N VAL A 59 -8.50 9.64 -0.26
CA VAL A 59 -7.18 10.05 0.24
C VAL A 59 -7.30 10.47 1.70
N SER A 60 -6.49 9.88 2.59
CA SER A 60 -6.40 10.31 3.97
C SER A 60 -5.55 11.57 4.10
N VAL A 61 -6.14 12.61 4.69
CA VAL A 61 -5.52 13.90 4.96
C VAL A 61 -5.65 14.21 6.45
N GLN A 62 -4.52 14.41 7.14
CA GLN A 62 -4.47 14.49 8.60
C GLN A 62 -4.50 15.92 9.14
N GLY A 63 -4.31 16.92 8.29
CA GLY A 63 -4.32 18.32 8.68
C GLY A 63 -4.75 19.25 7.55
N GLY A 64 -4.93 20.54 7.87
CA GLY A 64 -5.47 21.55 6.95
C GLY A 64 -6.95 21.82 7.22
N GLU A 65 -7.63 22.48 6.28
CA GLU A 65 -9.04 22.89 6.44
C GLU A 65 -10.04 21.74 6.24
N HIS A 66 -9.62 20.67 5.52
CA HIS A 66 -10.47 19.52 5.18
C HIS A 66 -9.82 18.19 5.60
N PRO A 67 -9.58 17.96 6.93
CA PRO A 67 -8.98 16.72 7.40
C PRO A 67 -9.97 15.54 7.32
N GLY A 68 -9.44 14.33 7.41
CA GLY A 68 -10.18 13.09 7.30
C GLY A 68 -9.95 12.41 5.96
N ILE A 69 -10.97 11.84 5.35
CA ILE A 69 -10.88 11.24 4.02
C ILE A 69 -11.46 12.20 2.99
N GLN A 70 -10.64 12.71 2.10
CA GLN A 70 -11.04 13.46 0.92
C GLN A 70 -11.36 12.49 -0.22
N VAL A 71 -12.43 12.76 -0.98
CA VAL A 71 -12.89 11.94 -2.11
C VAL A 71 -12.74 12.73 -3.39
N TYR A 72 -12.13 12.10 -4.38
CA TYR A 72 -11.90 12.65 -5.72
C TYR A 72 -12.57 11.76 -6.77
N GLY A 73 -13.03 12.38 -7.84
CA GLY A 73 -13.52 11.67 -9.01
C GLY A 73 -12.38 11.04 -9.82
N ALA A 74 -12.73 10.20 -10.79
CA ALA A 74 -11.78 9.50 -11.66
C ALA A 74 -10.85 10.43 -12.47
N GLN A 75 -11.16 11.74 -12.56
CA GLN A 75 -10.33 12.76 -13.21
C GLN A 75 -9.56 13.61 -12.19
N GLY A 76 -9.46 13.17 -10.93
CA GLY A 76 -8.71 13.88 -9.89
C GLY A 76 -9.38 15.13 -9.33
N LYS A 77 -10.65 15.41 -9.67
CA LYS A 77 -11.39 16.55 -9.13
C LYS A 77 -11.92 16.23 -7.74
N TYR A 78 -11.67 17.12 -6.77
CA TYR A 78 -12.27 17.00 -5.43
C TYR A 78 -13.81 16.99 -5.51
N LEU A 79 -14.44 16.09 -4.76
CA LEU A 79 -15.90 15.92 -4.70
C LEU A 79 -16.46 16.27 -3.33
N ARG A 80 -15.89 15.72 -2.27
CA ARG A 80 -16.38 15.83 -0.88
C ARG A 80 -15.37 15.27 0.11
N ASN A 81 -15.59 15.52 1.40
CA ASN A 81 -15.04 14.67 2.46
C ASN A 81 -16.02 13.53 2.81
N VAL A 82 -15.50 12.44 3.37
CA VAL A 82 -16.31 11.39 3.99
C VAL A 82 -16.75 11.88 5.38
N PRO A 83 -18.05 12.07 5.65
CA PRO A 83 -18.53 12.52 6.94
C PRO A 83 -18.13 11.52 8.06
N GLY A 84 -17.71 12.03 9.22
CA GLY A 84 -17.38 11.19 10.38
C GLY A 84 -16.11 10.33 10.23
N ALA A 85 -15.37 10.46 9.13
CA ALA A 85 -14.07 9.80 9.03
C ALA A 85 -13.10 10.40 10.07
N PRO A 86 -12.38 9.56 10.85
CA PRO A 86 -11.35 10.06 11.75
C PRO A 86 -10.31 10.89 11.01
N PRO A 87 -9.89 12.04 11.55
CA PRO A 87 -8.94 12.93 10.87
C PRO A 87 -7.50 12.40 10.89
N ASP A 88 -7.24 11.33 11.62
CA ASP A 88 -5.92 10.78 11.88
C ASP A 88 -5.74 9.36 11.34
N LEU A 89 -6.55 8.96 10.36
CA LEU A 89 -6.37 7.66 9.69
C LEU A 89 -4.99 7.59 9.03
N HIS A 90 -4.13 6.72 9.59
CA HIS A 90 -2.80 6.50 9.06
C HIS A 90 -2.82 5.46 7.94
N GLY A 91 -3.31 4.25 8.24
CA GLY A 91 -3.53 3.21 7.26
C GLY A 91 -5.02 3.01 7.01
N PHE A 92 -5.46 2.94 5.75
CA PHE A 92 -6.80 2.51 5.43
C PHE A 92 -6.86 1.80 4.06
N ILE A 93 -7.89 1.02 3.87
CA ILE A 93 -8.21 0.35 2.60
C ILE A 93 -9.72 0.44 2.35
N ILE A 94 -10.11 0.28 1.08
CA ILE A 94 -11.48 -0.05 0.71
C ILE A 94 -11.50 -1.52 0.31
N ALA A 95 -12.21 -2.33 1.08
CA ALA A 95 -12.27 -3.77 0.87
C ALA A 95 -13.72 -4.26 0.77
N ARG A 96 -13.92 -5.34 0.00
CA ARG A 96 -15.19 -6.01 -0.11
C ARG A 96 -15.37 -6.96 1.06
N ALA A 97 -16.43 -6.74 1.84
CA ALA A 97 -16.79 -7.61 2.96
C ALA A 97 -17.54 -8.88 2.50
N PRO A 98 -17.73 -9.88 3.38
CA PRO A 98 -18.48 -11.10 3.07
C PRO A 98 -19.95 -10.87 2.65
N ASP A 99 -20.57 -9.74 3.04
CA ASP A 99 -21.88 -9.29 2.60
C ASP A 99 -21.89 -8.71 1.16
N ARG A 100 -20.73 -8.76 0.48
CA ARG A 100 -20.45 -8.28 -0.88
C ARG A 100 -20.46 -6.77 -1.05
N LYS A 101 -20.61 -5.99 0.01
CA LYS A 101 -20.48 -4.52 -0.01
C LYS A 101 -19.03 -4.09 0.21
N PHE A 102 -18.73 -2.87 -0.20
CA PHE A 102 -17.43 -2.26 0.02
C PHE A 102 -17.49 -1.33 1.23
N TYR A 103 -16.47 -1.43 2.08
CA TYR A 103 -16.32 -0.62 3.28
C TYR A 103 -14.92 -0.04 3.36
N ILE A 104 -14.82 1.10 4.01
CA ILE A 104 -13.54 1.66 4.48
C ILE A 104 -13.17 0.91 5.75
N TYR A 105 -11.97 0.36 5.80
CA TYR A 105 -11.34 -0.16 7.01
C TYR A 105 -10.10 0.68 7.28
N GLY A 106 -9.95 1.22 8.49
CA GLY A 106 -8.86 2.11 8.80
C GLY A 106 -8.38 2.03 10.23
N VAL A 107 -7.17 2.52 10.47
CA VAL A 107 -6.56 2.64 11.80
C VAL A 107 -6.37 4.11 12.15
N SER A 108 -6.96 4.52 13.25
CA SER A 108 -6.83 5.84 13.85
C SER A 108 -5.73 5.78 14.91
N ARG A 109 -4.67 6.57 14.72
CA ARG A 109 -3.49 6.55 15.60
C ARG A 109 -3.76 7.24 16.94
N LEU A 110 -4.37 8.43 16.91
CA LEU A 110 -4.62 9.22 18.11
C LEU A 110 -5.71 8.60 18.98
N ALA A 111 -6.81 8.14 18.34
CA ALA A 111 -7.87 7.45 19.06
C ALA A 111 -7.53 5.98 19.36
N GLN A 112 -6.42 5.47 18.87
CA GLN A 112 -5.95 4.08 19.08
C GLN A 112 -7.06 3.06 18.86
N GLN A 113 -7.65 3.11 17.67
CA GLN A 113 -8.78 2.25 17.31
C GLN A 113 -8.76 1.84 15.84
N ILE A 114 -9.43 0.75 15.57
CA ILE A 114 -9.70 0.26 14.22
C ILE A 114 -11.16 0.59 13.91
N VAL A 115 -11.44 1.10 12.71
CA VAL A 115 -12.79 1.44 12.28
C VAL A 115 -13.15 0.72 10.99
N GLN A 116 -14.42 0.30 10.90
CA GLN A 116 -15.07 -0.07 9.64
C GLN A 116 -16.21 0.92 9.40
N MET A 117 -16.23 1.51 8.21
CA MET A 117 -17.27 2.49 7.82
C MET A 117 -17.80 2.19 6.43
N THR A 118 -19.04 2.61 6.17
CA THR A 118 -19.54 2.66 4.79
C THR A 118 -18.82 3.74 3.99
N LEU A 119 -18.92 3.73 2.67
CA LEU A 119 -18.24 4.72 1.81
C LEU A 119 -18.77 6.15 2.00
N ASP A 120 -19.94 6.30 2.59
CA ASP A 120 -20.57 7.57 2.98
C ASP A 120 -20.35 7.95 4.45
N GLY A 121 -19.52 7.19 5.18
CA GLY A 121 -19.03 7.56 6.51
C GLY A 121 -19.79 7.03 7.71
N LYS A 122 -20.83 6.18 7.51
CA LYS A 122 -21.51 5.54 8.64
C LYS A 122 -20.59 4.51 9.29
N HIS A 123 -20.31 4.66 10.59
CA HIS A 123 -19.58 3.68 11.37
C HIS A 123 -20.37 2.37 11.52
N MET A 124 -19.72 1.26 11.22
CA MET A 124 -20.27 -0.10 11.29
C MET A 124 -19.65 -0.91 12.41
N LEU A 125 -18.33 -0.71 12.63
CA LEU A 125 -17.57 -1.37 13.67
C LEU A 125 -16.49 -0.43 14.18
N THR A 126 -16.24 -0.43 15.49
CA THR A 126 -15.08 0.20 16.13
C THR A 126 -14.46 -0.79 17.10
N ILE A 127 -13.18 -1.07 16.93
CA ILE A 127 -12.40 -1.94 17.80
C ILE A 127 -11.39 -1.06 18.54
N PRO A 128 -11.56 -0.83 19.84
CA PRO A 128 -10.64 0.00 20.62
C PRO A 128 -9.36 -0.77 20.97
N ALA A 129 -8.28 -0.05 21.33
CA ALA A 129 -7.03 -0.64 21.81
C ALA A 129 -7.22 -1.58 23.01
N SER A 130 -8.26 -1.37 23.81
CA SER A 130 -8.58 -2.23 24.97
C SER A 130 -8.96 -3.66 24.56
N ALA A 131 -9.33 -3.89 23.31
CA ALA A 131 -9.57 -5.25 22.79
C ALA A 131 -8.29 -6.07 22.61
N ILE A 132 -7.12 -5.43 22.60
CA ILE A 132 -5.80 -6.07 22.51
C ILE A 132 -5.30 -6.35 23.91
N PRO A 133 -4.79 -7.57 24.22
CA PRO A 133 -4.23 -7.89 25.54
C PRO A 133 -3.03 -6.98 25.92
N ASP A 134 -2.93 -6.61 27.20
CA ASP A 134 -1.93 -5.65 27.69
C ASP A 134 -0.47 -6.08 27.46
N GLN A 135 -0.21 -7.37 27.41
CA GLN A 135 1.13 -7.91 27.13
C GLN A 135 1.69 -7.50 25.75
N TYR A 136 0.82 -7.08 24.82
CA TYR A 136 1.18 -6.63 23.48
C TYR A 136 1.20 -5.11 23.34
N LYS A 137 1.11 -4.36 24.43
CA LYS A 137 1.11 -2.90 24.48
C LYS A 137 2.41 -2.39 25.12
N LYS A 138 2.77 -1.14 24.83
CA LYS A 138 3.87 -0.45 25.51
C LYS A 138 3.53 -0.27 26.99
N LYS A 139 4.36 -0.81 27.88
CA LYS A 139 4.09 -0.87 29.32
C LYS A 139 3.82 0.49 29.95
N GLU A 140 4.60 1.51 29.56
CA GLU A 140 4.56 2.83 30.19
C GLU A 140 3.25 3.60 29.90
N ALA A 141 2.61 3.32 28.77
CA ALA A 141 1.43 4.05 28.33
C ALA A 141 0.21 3.18 28.04
N GLN A 142 0.33 1.83 28.18
CA GLN A 142 -0.69 0.87 27.72
C GLN A 142 -1.15 1.17 26.28
N ALA A 143 -0.24 1.66 25.43
CA ALA A 143 -0.52 2.22 24.13
C ALA A 143 -0.10 1.29 23.00
N ILE A 144 -0.87 1.33 21.93
CA ILE A 144 -0.53 0.81 20.59
C ILE A 144 -0.34 1.99 19.64
N ASN A 145 0.37 1.79 18.56
CA ASN A 145 0.54 2.82 17.53
C ASN A 145 0.38 2.19 16.13
N LEU A 146 -0.89 2.02 15.77
CA LEU A 146 -1.29 1.30 14.57
C LEU A 146 -0.88 2.04 13.29
N THR A 147 -0.40 1.28 12.30
CA THR A 147 0.12 1.84 11.05
C THR A 147 -0.59 1.32 9.80
N GLY A 148 -0.96 0.06 9.75
CA GLY A 148 -1.53 -0.56 8.58
C GLY A 148 -2.67 -1.52 8.89
N ILE A 149 -3.49 -1.82 7.87
CA ILE A 149 -4.62 -2.73 7.96
C ILE A 149 -4.74 -3.54 6.68
N ALA A 150 -5.11 -4.82 6.81
CA ALA A 150 -5.51 -5.69 5.72
C ALA A 150 -6.74 -6.49 6.11
N VAL A 151 -7.59 -6.81 5.13
CA VAL A 151 -8.82 -7.58 5.35
C VAL A 151 -8.82 -8.78 4.40
N ALA A 152 -8.93 -9.98 4.98
CA ALA A 152 -9.00 -11.21 4.21
C ALA A 152 -10.41 -11.42 3.59
N PRO A 153 -10.56 -12.28 2.57
CA PRO A 153 -11.86 -12.53 1.92
C PRO A 153 -12.95 -13.07 2.85
N ASN A 154 -12.59 -13.74 3.94
CA ASN A 154 -13.54 -14.20 4.98
C ASN A 154 -13.99 -13.08 5.92
N GLY A 155 -13.38 -11.88 5.79
CA GLY A 155 -13.65 -10.70 6.60
C GLY A 155 -12.74 -10.53 7.82
N ASP A 156 -11.79 -11.43 8.04
CA ASP A 156 -10.81 -11.29 9.11
C ASP A 156 -9.94 -10.05 8.89
N ILE A 157 -9.67 -9.34 9.98
CA ILE A 157 -8.97 -8.06 10.00
C ILE A 157 -7.60 -8.25 10.64
N TYR A 158 -6.55 -7.82 9.95
CA TYR A 158 -5.17 -7.81 10.42
C TYR A 158 -4.67 -6.38 10.50
N VAL A 159 -4.11 -5.98 11.64
CA VAL A 159 -3.58 -4.63 11.84
C VAL A 159 -2.16 -4.67 12.39
N THR A 160 -1.31 -3.78 11.90
CA THR A 160 0.07 -3.64 12.39
C THR A 160 0.19 -2.55 13.42
N ASP A 161 0.92 -2.83 14.51
CA ASP A 161 1.40 -1.87 15.50
C ASP A 161 2.84 -1.42 15.16
N GLY A 162 3.07 -1.02 13.91
CA GLY A 162 4.40 -0.79 13.34
C GLY A 162 5.16 0.41 13.92
N TYR A 163 4.48 1.33 14.59
CA TYR A 163 5.13 2.40 15.39
C TYR A 163 5.11 2.10 16.89
N GLY A 164 4.57 0.95 17.27
CA GLY A 164 4.54 0.44 18.63
C GLY A 164 5.58 -0.63 18.89
N LEU A 165 5.12 -1.88 18.98
CA LEU A 165 5.95 -3.05 19.27
C LEU A 165 6.10 -4.02 18.09
N ASP A 166 5.70 -3.60 16.90
CA ASP A 166 5.78 -4.37 15.64
C ASP A 166 4.93 -5.65 15.60
N TYR A 167 3.92 -5.73 16.46
CA TYR A 167 2.96 -6.81 16.43
C TYR A 167 1.93 -6.67 15.31
N ILE A 168 1.36 -7.80 14.91
CA ILE A 168 0.22 -7.90 14.02
C ILE A 168 -0.92 -8.50 14.83
N HIS A 169 -2.01 -7.74 14.98
CA HIS A 169 -3.20 -8.17 15.72
C HIS A 169 -4.25 -8.67 14.75
N HIS A 170 -4.85 -9.82 15.07
CA HIS A 170 -5.84 -10.51 14.26
C HIS A 170 -7.20 -10.49 14.93
N PHE A 171 -8.21 -10.05 14.20
CA PHE A 171 -9.62 -10.00 14.63
C PHE A 171 -10.50 -10.70 13.59
N ASP A 172 -11.62 -11.25 14.01
CA ASP A 172 -12.64 -11.70 13.06
C ASP A 172 -13.45 -10.49 12.51
N LYS A 173 -14.32 -10.79 11.55
CA LYS A 173 -15.19 -9.78 10.91
C LYS A 173 -16.14 -9.04 11.85
N THR A 174 -16.33 -9.52 13.08
CA THR A 174 -17.19 -8.89 14.11
C THR A 174 -16.36 -8.02 15.07
N GLY A 175 -15.01 -8.00 14.93
CA GLY A 175 -14.10 -7.30 15.80
C GLY A 175 -13.69 -8.09 17.05
N ARG A 176 -14.01 -9.37 17.12
CA ARG A 176 -13.53 -10.23 18.19
C ARG A 176 -12.05 -10.54 17.98
N TYR A 177 -11.25 -10.30 19.01
CA TYR A 177 -9.82 -10.62 19.01
C TYR A 177 -9.60 -12.13 18.86
N LEU A 178 -8.73 -12.53 17.93
CA LEU A 178 -8.35 -13.90 17.66
C LEU A 178 -6.92 -14.23 18.08
N GLY A 179 -5.99 -13.26 17.97
CA GLY A 179 -4.60 -13.49 18.33
C GLY A 179 -3.67 -12.35 17.95
N THR A 180 -2.41 -12.51 18.31
CA THR A 180 -1.31 -11.61 17.97
C THR A 180 -0.08 -12.42 17.62
N PHE A 181 0.64 -11.99 16.59
CA PHE A 181 1.92 -12.52 16.16
C PHE A 181 2.83 -11.38 15.66
N GLY A 182 4.02 -11.67 15.16
CA GLY A 182 4.96 -10.62 14.79
C GLY A 182 5.83 -10.17 15.95
N GLY A 183 6.26 -8.92 15.91
CA GLY A 183 7.12 -8.32 16.92
C GLY A 183 8.61 -8.39 16.58
N LYS A 184 9.44 -7.91 17.52
CA LYS A 184 10.90 -7.78 17.35
C LYS A 184 11.70 -9.05 17.57
N ALA A 185 11.06 -10.09 18.10
CA ALA A 185 11.72 -11.39 18.34
C ALA A 185 11.71 -12.25 17.08
N GLU A 186 12.67 -13.16 16.99
CA GLU A 186 12.64 -14.22 15.98
C GLU A 186 11.37 -15.09 16.13
N PRO A 187 10.81 -15.64 15.04
CA PRO A 187 11.34 -15.62 13.66
C PRO A 187 10.97 -14.38 12.83
N TYR A 188 10.29 -13.40 13.37
CA TYR A 188 9.85 -12.19 12.65
C TYR A 188 10.96 -11.15 12.58
N ALA A 189 11.54 -10.81 13.73
CA ALA A 189 12.57 -9.78 13.88
C ALA A 189 12.20 -8.48 13.13
N PHE A 190 10.95 -8.00 13.30
CA PHE A 190 10.48 -6.79 12.62
C PHE A 190 11.06 -5.52 13.24
N ASP A 191 11.39 -4.54 12.39
CA ASP A 191 11.58 -3.15 12.77
C ASP A 191 10.76 -2.25 11.84
N THR A 192 9.60 -1.87 12.35
CA THR A 192 8.54 -1.13 11.65
C THR A 192 7.86 -1.97 10.55
N CYS A 193 7.11 -3.05 10.96
CA CYS A 193 6.12 -3.70 10.09
C CYS A 193 4.98 -2.70 9.82
N HIS A 194 5.17 -1.85 8.79
CA HIS A 194 4.39 -0.64 8.62
C HIS A 194 3.06 -0.85 7.89
N LYS A 195 3.05 -1.65 6.85
CA LYS A 195 1.87 -1.94 6.03
C LYS A 195 1.69 -3.44 5.87
N LEU A 196 0.42 -3.86 5.81
CA LEU A 196 0.03 -5.22 5.42
C LEU A 196 -0.76 -5.21 4.12
N ALA A 197 -0.62 -6.29 3.36
CA ALA A 197 -1.52 -6.64 2.28
C ALA A 197 -1.85 -8.14 2.36
N ILE A 198 -3.07 -8.51 1.93
CA ILE A 198 -3.37 -9.90 1.61
C ILE A 198 -2.85 -10.14 0.19
N ASP A 199 -1.83 -10.99 0.08
CA ASP A 199 -1.28 -11.35 -1.23
C ASP A 199 -2.12 -12.48 -1.85
N THR A 200 -3.02 -12.08 -2.73
CA THR A 200 -3.95 -12.97 -3.42
C THR A 200 -3.33 -13.68 -4.62
N ARG A 201 -2.09 -13.40 -4.97
CA ARG A 201 -1.34 -14.06 -6.05
C ARG A 201 -0.96 -15.48 -5.71
N PHE A 202 -1.03 -15.85 -4.41
CA PHE A 202 -0.65 -17.16 -3.90
C PHE A 202 -1.83 -17.94 -3.32
N THR A 203 -1.74 -19.27 -3.44
CA THR A 203 -2.68 -20.20 -2.78
C THR A 203 -1.84 -21.21 -1.96
N PRO A 204 -2.00 -21.29 -0.65
CA PRO A 204 -2.91 -20.47 0.17
C PRO A 204 -2.54 -18.98 0.17
N LEU A 205 -3.52 -18.13 0.53
CA LEU A 205 -3.32 -16.69 0.68
C LEU A 205 -2.20 -16.38 1.68
N ARG A 206 -1.50 -15.28 1.45
CA ARG A 206 -0.40 -14.84 2.32
C ARG A 206 -0.65 -13.44 2.85
N LEU A 207 -0.10 -13.15 4.02
CA LEU A 207 0.14 -11.79 4.48
C LEU A 207 1.49 -11.33 3.96
N LEU A 208 1.55 -10.10 3.47
CA LEU A 208 2.79 -9.45 3.06
C LEU A 208 2.99 -8.21 3.92
N CYS A 209 4.10 -8.13 4.68
CA CYS A 209 4.46 -7.03 5.55
C CYS A 209 5.61 -6.22 4.94
N THR A 210 5.51 -4.87 4.98
CA THR A 210 6.66 -3.98 4.76
C THR A 210 7.48 -3.86 6.05
N ASP A 211 8.54 -4.63 6.18
CA ASP A 211 9.53 -4.49 7.26
C ASP A 211 10.48 -3.34 6.93
N ARG A 212 9.99 -2.11 7.24
CA ARG A 212 10.48 -0.86 6.68
C ARG A 212 11.95 -0.62 6.93
N LYS A 213 12.42 -0.69 8.18
CA LYS A 213 13.80 -0.36 8.51
C LYS A 213 14.80 -1.43 8.10
N HIS A 214 14.32 -2.65 7.86
CA HIS A 214 15.14 -3.69 7.25
C HIS A 214 15.12 -3.66 5.72
N ASN A 215 14.42 -2.70 5.11
CA ASN A 215 14.36 -2.53 3.66
C ASN A 215 13.90 -3.78 2.92
N ARG A 216 12.96 -4.55 3.52
CA ARG A 216 12.49 -5.83 3.00
C ARG A 216 10.97 -5.97 3.07
N LEU A 217 10.45 -6.93 2.30
CA LEU A 217 9.09 -7.44 2.41
C LEU A 217 9.14 -8.87 2.93
N VAL A 218 8.23 -9.21 3.83
CA VAL A 218 8.18 -10.54 4.45
C VAL A 218 6.81 -11.17 4.21
N HIS A 219 6.80 -12.38 3.65
CA HIS A 219 5.62 -13.22 3.52
C HIS A 219 5.38 -14.04 4.78
N MET A 220 4.12 -14.11 5.16
CA MET A 220 3.61 -14.96 6.26
C MET A 220 2.33 -15.66 5.82
N GLY A 221 1.99 -16.77 6.46
CA GLY A 221 0.64 -17.33 6.41
C GLY A 221 -0.36 -16.43 7.12
N LEU A 222 -1.65 -16.64 6.89
CA LEU A 222 -2.72 -15.92 7.61
C LEU A 222 -2.76 -16.28 9.10
N ASP A 223 -2.16 -17.39 9.50
CA ASP A 223 -1.94 -17.83 10.90
C ASP A 223 -0.69 -17.20 11.54
N GLY A 224 0.07 -16.40 10.77
CA GLY A 224 1.26 -15.70 11.22
C GLY A 224 2.58 -16.46 11.04
N HIS A 225 2.60 -17.74 10.61
CA HIS A 225 3.88 -18.42 10.38
C HIS A 225 4.69 -17.71 9.30
N VAL A 226 5.99 -17.49 9.54
CA VAL A 226 6.88 -16.82 8.58
C VAL A 226 7.20 -17.78 7.43
N ILE A 227 6.92 -17.33 6.20
CA ILE A 227 7.27 -18.07 4.97
C ILE A 227 8.68 -17.69 4.51
N GLY A 228 9.02 -16.40 4.59
CA GLY A 228 10.34 -15.90 4.24
C GLY A 228 10.36 -14.46 3.74
N VAL A 229 11.56 -13.98 3.43
CA VAL A 229 11.77 -12.68 2.79
C VAL A 229 11.34 -12.77 1.33
N PHE A 230 10.38 -11.93 0.93
CA PHE A 230 9.86 -11.88 -0.44
C PHE A 230 10.68 -10.97 -1.35
N ALA A 231 11.09 -9.81 -0.83
CA ALA A 231 11.97 -8.87 -1.54
C ALA A 231 12.83 -8.11 -0.54
N GLN A 232 13.99 -7.63 -0.99
CA GLN A 232 14.95 -6.89 -0.17
C GLN A 232 15.64 -5.80 -1.00
N ASN A 233 16.50 -4.99 -0.35
CA ASN A 233 17.18 -3.85 -0.96
C ASN A 233 16.19 -2.77 -1.46
N LEU A 234 15.06 -2.64 -0.77
CA LEU A 234 14.12 -1.55 -0.94
C LEU A 234 14.61 -0.29 -0.21
N ARG A 235 13.87 0.83 -0.36
CA ARG A 235 14.22 2.14 0.23
C ARG A 235 13.14 2.57 1.24
N LEU A 236 13.14 2.00 2.44
CA LEU A 236 12.12 2.21 3.48
C LEU A 236 10.68 1.96 2.95
N PRO A 237 10.32 0.71 2.61
CA PRO A 237 9.02 0.38 2.03
C PRO A 237 7.88 0.76 2.99
N SER A 238 6.89 1.50 2.50
CA SER A 238 5.80 2.07 3.31
C SER A 238 4.41 1.57 2.95
N ALA A 239 4.15 1.27 1.68
CA ALA A 239 2.85 0.76 1.23
C ALA A 239 2.99 -0.23 0.08
N LEU A 240 1.91 -0.99 -0.14
CA LEU A 240 1.82 -2.09 -1.10
C LEU A 240 0.51 -2.03 -1.87
N SER A 241 0.54 -2.30 -3.17
CA SER A 241 -0.65 -2.53 -3.99
C SER A 241 -0.39 -3.61 -5.05
N ILE A 242 -1.36 -4.49 -5.27
CA ILE A 242 -1.25 -5.63 -6.17
C ILE A 242 -2.15 -5.41 -7.40
N HIS A 243 -1.62 -5.69 -8.59
CA HIS A 243 -2.37 -5.70 -9.84
C HIS A 243 -1.90 -6.87 -10.72
N GLY A 244 -2.76 -7.88 -10.91
CA GLY A 244 -2.35 -9.13 -11.56
C GLY A 244 -1.18 -9.79 -10.82
N ASP A 245 -0.08 -10.04 -11.51
CA ASP A 245 1.15 -10.58 -10.92
C ASP A 245 2.12 -9.49 -10.42
N GLU A 246 1.79 -8.21 -10.64
CA GLU A 246 2.63 -7.09 -10.21
C GLU A 246 2.34 -6.68 -8.77
N LEU A 247 3.38 -6.23 -8.07
CA LEU A 247 3.33 -5.59 -6.76
C LEU A 247 4.02 -4.24 -6.84
N ALA A 248 3.28 -3.15 -6.62
CA ALA A 248 3.85 -1.84 -6.43
C ALA A 248 4.21 -1.60 -4.96
N VAL A 249 5.36 -1.01 -4.72
CA VAL A 249 5.88 -0.65 -3.40
C VAL A 249 6.19 0.84 -3.36
N ALA A 250 5.55 1.58 -2.45
CA ALA A 250 5.96 2.95 -2.15
C ALA A 250 7.16 2.93 -1.20
N GLU A 251 8.17 3.71 -1.49
CA GLU A 251 9.42 3.74 -0.73
C GLU A 251 9.71 5.17 -0.26
N LEU A 252 9.75 5.39 1.06
CA LEU A 252 9.90 6.73 1.66
C LEU A 252 11.16 7.47 1.22
N GLU A 253 12.20 6.77 0.80
CA GLU A 253 13.40 7.38 0.24
C GLU A 253 13.28 7.60 -1.27
N GLY A 254 12.12 8.17 -1.69
CA GLY A 254 11.95 8.80 -2.99
C GLY A 254 11.90 7.84 -4.18
N ARG A 255 11.12 6.71 -4.09
CA ARG A 255 10.97 5.78 -5.21
C ARG A 255 9.65 5.00 -5.12
N VAL A 256 9.10 4.63 -6.26
CA VAL A 256 8.11 3.55 -6.38
C VAL A 256 8.75 2.41 -7.17
N THR A 257 8.77 1.21 -6.59
CA THR A 257 9.30 0.00 -7.24
C THR A 257 8.17 -0.94 -7.59
N ILE A 258 8.18 -1.48 -8.80
CA ILE A 258 7.27 -2.52 -9.25
C ILE A 258 8.02 -3.85 -9.27
N LEU A 259 7.48 -4.84 -8.58
CA LEU A 259 8.02 -6.19 -8.48
C LEU A 259 7.10 -7.19 -9.22
N ASP A 260 7.68 -8.26 -9.75
CA ASP A 260 6.92 -9.39 -10.26
C ASP A 260 6.43 -10.32 -9.12
N ARG A 261 5.80 -11.42 -9.50
CA ARG A 261 5.29 -12.44 -8.55
C ARG A 261 6.40 -13.12 -7.75
N ASP A 262 7.62 -13.14 -8.25
CA ASP A 262 8.78 -13.75 -7.60
C ASP A 262 9.60 -12.76 -6.77
N GLY A 263 9.16 -11.49 -6.68
CA GLY A 263 9.83 -10.43 -5.94
C GLY A 263 10.98 -9.76 -6.68
N LYS A 264 11.12 -10.01 -7.99
CA LYS A 264 12.14 -9.35 -8.82
C LYS A 264 11.65 -7.99 -9.29
N VAL A 265 12.56 -7.02 -9.37
CA VAL A 265 12.27 -5.68 -9.85
C VAL A 265 11.99 -5.70 -11.35
N LEU A 266 10.79 -5.27 -11.73
CA LEU A 266 10.39 -5.02 -13.12
C LEU A 266 10.80 -3.62 -13.57
N THR A 267 10.53 -2.62 -12.73
CA THR A 267 10.88 -1.21 -12.98
C THR A 267 10.87 -0.40 -11.69
N SER A 268 11.48 0.78 -11.73
CA SER A 268 11.39 1.79 -10.68
C SER A 268 11.00 3.14 -11.30
N VAL A 269 10.13 3.89 -10.61
CA VAL A 269 9.54 5.13 -11.12
C VAL A 269 9.84 6.27 -10.16
N GLY A 270 10.14 7.45 -10.72
CA GLY A 270 10.30 8.70 -9.98
C GLY A 270 11.43 8.66 -8.95
N THR A 271 12.50 7.92 -9.24
CA THR A 271 13.64 7.76 -8.33
C THR A 271 14.32 9.09 -8.05
N ASN A 272 14.47 9.42 -6.77
CA ASN A 272 15.21 10.56 -6.27
C ASN A 272 16.40 10.05 -5.44
N ASP A 273 17.62 10.26 -5.96
CA ASP A 273 18.85 9.83 -5.30
C ASP A 273 19.46 10.90 -4.39
N ASN A 274 18.84 12.09 -4.33
CA ASN A 274 19.29 13.14 -3.43
C ASN A 274 18.80 12.86 -2.00
N LYS A 275 19.72 12.43 -1.14
CA LYS A 275 19.44 12.05 0.25
C LYS A 275 18.93 13.21 1.11
N ASP A 276 19.23 14.45 0.74
CA ASP A 276 18.78 15.65 1.46
C ASP A 276 17.32 16.02 1.09
N GLU A 277 16.79 15.48 -0.01
CA GLU A 277 15.43 15.76 -0.48
C GLU A 277 14.41 14.69 -0.06
N VAL A 278 14.83 13.47 0.27
CA VAL A 278 13.94 12.33 0.52
C VAL A 278 13.67 12.09 2.01
N HIS A 279 12.62 11.28 2.31
CA HIS A 279 12.23 10.91 3.67
C HIS A 279 11.95 12.12 4.58
N THR A 280 11.43 13.21 4.00
CA THR A 280 11.05 14.41 4.73
C THR A 280 9.63 14.86 4.36
N ASN A 281 8.87 15.35 5.34
CA ASN A 281 7.52 15.88 5.12
C ASN A 281 7.49 17.40 4.90
N LYS A 282 8.64 18.06 4.86
CA LYS A 282 8.75 19.54 4.84
C LYS A 282 9.00 20.12 3.46
N THR A 283 9.14 19.29 2.42
CA THR A 283 9.40 19.78 1.05
C THR A 283 8.22 20.60 0.54
N PRO A 284 8.39 21.92 0.32
CA PRO A 284 7.29 22.77 -0.06
C PRO A 284 6.95 22.65 -1.56
N PRO A 285 5.71 22.97 -1.98
CA PRO A 285 5.26 22.84 -3.37
C PRO A 285 6.14 23.55 -4.41
N GLN A 286 6.77 24.66 -4.03
CA GLN A 286 7.58 25.51 -4.93
C GLN A 286 8.84 24.79 -5.45
N VAL A 287 9.33 23.76 -4.73
CA VAL A 287 10.52 23.01 -5.12
C VAL A 287 10.19 21.62 -5.68
N TRP A 288 8.91 21.24 -5.73
CA TRP A 288 8.52 19.94 -6.28
C TRP A 288 8.89 19.82 -7.76
N LYS A 289 9.53 18.73 -8.11
CA LYS A 289 9.84 18.37 -9.49
C LYS A 289 8.86 17.32 -10.01
N PRO A 290 8.48 17.39 -11.29
CA PRO A 290 7.46 16.48 -11.85
C PRO A 290 7.98 15.06 -12.11
N ASP A 291 9.29 14.85 -12.08
CA ASP A 291 9.97 13.62 -12.50
C ASP A 291 10.40 12.72 -11.34
N ARG A 292 10.14 13.12 -10.09
CA ARG A 292 10.63 12.39 -8.91
C ARG A 292 9.71 12.48 -7.70
N PHE A 293 9.88 11.52 -6.81
CA PHE A 293 9.26 11.47 -5.51
C PHE A 293 10.20 12.00 -4.41
N TYR A 294 9.61 12.35 -3.25
CA TYR A 294 10.31 12.79 -2.05
C TYR A 294 10.10 11.83 -0.88
N ALA A 295 8.86 11.45 -0.60
CA ALA A 295 8.53 10.49 0.46
C ALA A 295 7.23 9.71 0.14
N PRO A 296 7.22 8.85 -0.90
CA PRO A 296 6.06 8.01 -1.20
C PRO A 296 5.61 7.21 0.02
N HIS A 297 4.33 7.34 0.40
CA HIS A 297 3.81 6.75 1.63
C HIS A 297 2.66 5.77 1.41
N GLY A 298 1.65 6.14 0.63
CA GLY A 298 0.54 5.30 0.24
C GLY A 298 0.46 5.14 -1.27
N LEU A 299 -0.05 4.01 -1.77
CA LEU A 299 -0.30 3.83 -3.19
C LEU A 299 -1.41 2.82 -3.46
N VAL A 300 -2.04 2.96 -4.64
CA VAL A 300 -3.06 2.02 -5.10
C VAL A 300 -3.06 1.93 -6.63
N TYR A 301 -3.15 0.70 -7.16
CA TYR A 301 -3.44 0.46 -8.56
C TYR A 301 -4.91 0.69 -8.88
N ASP A 302 -5.18 1.22 -10.08
CA ASP A 302 -6.50 1.12 -10.69
C ASP A 302 -6.63 -0.17 -11.54
N PRO A 303 -7.85 -0.52 -12.02
CA PRO A 303 -8.04 -1.70 -12.86
C PRO A 303 -7.28 -1.68 -14.20
N ALA A 304 -6.86 -0.51 -14.69
CA ALA A 304 -6.06 -0.38 -15.91
C ALA A 304 -4.54 -0.50 -15.66
N GLY A 305 -4.13 -0.67 -14.40
CA GLY A 305 -2.72 -0.77 -14.01
C GLY A 305 -2.03 0.58 -13.85
N ASN A 306 -2.77 1.69 -13.82
CA ASN A 306 -2.22 2.97 -13.39
C ASN A 306 -2.07 3.00 -11.86
N LEU A 307 -1.21 3.88 -11.34
CA LEU A 307 -1.00 4.04 -9.91
C LEU A 307 -1.33 5.46 -9.44
N TYR A 308 -1.91 5.53 -8.26
CA TYR A 308 -2.03 6.78 -7.50
C TYR A 308 -1.14 6.67 -6.28
N VAL A 309 -0.29 7.68 -6.05
CA VAL A 309 0.74 7.66 -5.01
C VAL A 309 0.62 8.89 -4.13
N THR A 310 0.39 8.72 -2.82
CA THR A 310 0.48 9.80 -1.84
C THR A 310 1.89 9.89 -1.28
N GLU A 311 2.32 11.10 -0.92
CA GLU A 311 3.59 11.31 -0.23
C GLU A 311 3.36 11.78 1.21
N PHE A 312 4.22 11.36 2.13
CA PHE A 312 4.34 11.93 3.46
C PHE A 312 4.83 13.38 3.32
N ASN A 313 3.89 14.33 3.38
CA ASN A 313 4.18 15.74 3.16
C ASN A 313 3.12 16.63 3.82
N GLN A 314 3.55 17.65 4.56
CA GLN A 314 2.65 18.57 5.29
C GLN A 314 1.77 19.43 4.38
N TYR A 315 2.08 19.52 3.09
CA TYR A 315 1.24 20.22 2.09
C TYR A 315 0.35 19.25 1.32
N GLY A 316 0.68 17.94 1.37
CA GLY A 316 0.01 16.88 0.62
C GLY A 316 0.33 16.89 -0.87
N ARG A 317 0.99 15.84 -1.32
CA ARG A 317 1.29 15.62 -2.74
C ARG A 317 0.74 14.26 -3.15
N VAL A 318 -0.06 14.24 -4.21
CA VAL A 318 -0.55 13.01 -4.83
C VAL A 318 -0.16 13.02 -6.31
N THR A 319 0.47 11.94 -6.75
CA THR A 319 0.93 11.78 -8.13
C THR A 319 0.16 10.65 -8.80
N PHE A 320 -0.32 10.90 -10.01
CA PHE A 320 -0.88 9.87 -10.88
C PHE A 320 0.22 9.33 -11.82
N LEU A 321 0.41 8.03 -11.83
CA LEU A 321 1.33 7.33 -12.71
C LEU A 321 0.51 6.61 -13.79
N LYS A 322 0.52 7.15 -14.99
CA LYS A 322 -0.18 6.55 -16.13
C LYS A 322 0.71 5.49 -16.76
N ARG A 323 0.22 4.26 -16.82
CA ARG A 323 0.86 3.13 -17.51
C ARG A 323 0.92 3.38 -19.01
N GLN A 324 2.07 3.04 -19.65
CA GLN A 324 2.32 3.17 -21.08
C GLN A 324 2.18 1.82 -21.80
#